data_fec86a3c97326e65230999525df005d1
#
_entry.id   fec86a3c97326e65230999525df005d1
#
_cell.length_a   1.000
_cell.length_b   1.000
_cell.length_c   1.000
_cell.angle_alpha   90.00
_cell.angle_beta   90.00
_cell.angle_gamma   90.00
#
_symmetry.space_group_name_H-M   'P 1'
#
loop_
_entity.id
_entity.type
_entity.pdbx_description
1 polymer ?
#
loop_
_entity_poly.entity_id
_entity_poly.type
_entity_poly.pdbx_seq_one_letter_code
_entity_poly.pdbx_strand_id
1 'polypeptide(L)'
;MIQPFKTVQDIKTLDEGHIRQLVRDIHKDGVAVMYNQKLKETDYINFMKRFGNCEAPDLFMNPKEHPEIFLVTGKKVDGKKIGMFGDTELGWHSNGNSRHLIDKILIGLYCVKEDINTTLSVCNTSKPFYDMTNEEQEYYRSITIRLKFKNNTIYDLEEGDPELEFMSKNKGSIRKLVDVHPHNMSEYFYFPYHFICKAWEGKKQIDHEELINKLKPKIFKSQYQYHHIFKEGDLLLMDQFTSLHRRTPVMDNNRLLWRIASDFENIYTVA
;
A
#
# COMPACT_ATOMS: atom_id res chain seq x y z
N MET A 1 -18.00 8.08 0.28
CA MET A 1 -17.20 6.91 -0.10
C MET A 1 -16.33 7.29 -1.28
N ILE A 2 -15.05 6.97 -1.27
CA ILE A 2 -14.21 7.20 -2.45
C ILE A 2 -14.75 6.42 -3.64
N GLN A 3 -14.62 6.99 -4.83
CA GLN A 3 -15.07 6.37 -6.08
C GLN A 3 -13.86 6.23 -7.01
N PRO A 4 -13.10 5.15 -6.87
CA PRO A 4 -11.90 4.96 -7.66
C PRO A 4 -12.24 4.89 -9.15
N PHE A 5 -11.29 5.32 -9.98
CA PHE A 5 -11.36 5.06 -11.40
C PHE A 5 -11.53 3.56 -11.65
N LYS A 6 -12.45 3.21 -12.55
CA LYS A 6 -12.77 1.83 -12.89
C LYS A 6 -12.89 1.68 -14.40
N THR A 7 -12.22 0.68 -14.97
CA THR A 7 -12.31 0.38 -16.40
C THR A 7 -12.24 -1.11 -16.66
N VAL A 8 -12.79 -1.51 -17.80
CA VAL A 8 -12.62 -2.85 -18.40
C VAL A 8 -11.73 -2.79 -19.65
N GLN A 9 -11.22 -1.60 -20.01
CA GLN A 9 -10.32 -1.45 -21.14
C GLN A 9 -9.02 -2.23 -20.90
N ASP A 10 -8.55 -2.93 -21.92
CA ASP A 10 -7.27 -3.66 -21.86
C ASP A 10 -6.11 -2.66 -21.68
N ILE A 11 -5.35 -2.82 -20.60
CA ILE A 11 -4.23 -1.93 -20.26
C ILE A 11 -3.16 -1.87 -21.34
N LYS A 12 -3.05 -2.89 -22.19
CA LYS A 12 -2.10 -2.91 -23.33
C LYS A 12 -2.49 -1.91 -24.42
N THR A 13 -3.74 -1.44 -24.44
CA THR A 13 -4.25 -0.48 -25.44
C THR A 13 -4.26 0.97 -24.94
N LEU A 14 -3.90 1.20 -23.67
CA LEU A 14 -3.88 2.53 -23.09
C LEU A 14 -2.73 3.36 -23.66
N ASP A 15 -3.05 4.51 -24.21
CA ASP A 15 -2.06 5.52 -24.64
C ASP A 15 -1.56 6.38 -23.46
N GLU A 16 -0.67 7.32 -23.73
CA GLU A 16 -0.10 8.21 -22.72
C GLU A 16 -1.14 9.16 -22.10
N GLY A 17 -2.16 9.54 -22.85
CA GLY A 17 -3.27 10.36 -22.34
C GLY A 17 -4.07 9.62 -21.27
N HIS A 18 -4.38 8.35 -21.53
CA HIS A 18 -5.06 7.48 -20.57
C HIS A 18 -4.22 7.25 -19.31
N ILE A 19 -2.90 7.03 -19.47
CA ILE A 19 -2.00 6.84 -18.32
C ILE A 19 -1.95 8.10 -17.46
N ARG A 20 -1.82 9.29 -18.05
CA ARG A 20 -1.86 10.56 -17.30
C ARG A 20 -3.19 10.77 -16.59
N GLN A 21 -4.30 10.39 -17.20
CA GLN A 21 -5.60 10.46 -16.53
C GLN A 21 -5.66 9.48 -15.36
N LEU A 22 -5.21 8.25 -15.55
CA LEU A 22 -5.14 7.23 -14.50
C LEU A 22 -4.30 7.69 -13.30
N VAL A 23 -3.17 8.37 -13.54
CA VAL A 23 -2.35 8.98 -12.49
C VAL A 23 -3.12 10.03 -11.70
N ARG A 24 -3.82 10.95 -12.39
CA ARG A 24 -4.65 11.96 -11.71
C ARG A 24 -5.73 11.33 -10.83
N ASP A 25 -6.35 10.27 -11.32
CA ASP A 25 -7.40 9.56 -10.58
C ASP A 25 -6.83 8.82 -9.36
N ILE A 26 -5.66 8.20 -9.49
CA ILE A 26 -4.93 7.57 -8.35
C ILE A 26 -4.58 8.63 -7.30
N HIS A 27 -4.06 9.78 -7.71
CA HIS A 27 -3.74 10.87 -6.77
C HIS A 27 -4.97 11.41 -6.04
N LYS A 28 -6.11 11.46 -6.71
CA LYS A 28 -7.36 11.95 -6.14
C LYS A 28 -7.96 11.01 -5.11
N ASP A 29 -7.98 9.71 -5.41
CA ASP A 29 -8.70 8.72 -4.63
C ASP A 29 -7.79 7.71 -3.91
N GLY A 30 -6.50 7.68 -4.25
CA GLY A 30 -5.50 6.76 -3.69
C GLY A 30 -5.52 5.38 -4.33
N VAL A 31 -6.48 5.09 -5.21
CA VAL A 31 -6.70 3.76 -5.79
C VAL A 31 -7.39 3.83 -7.15
N ALA A 32 -7.05 2.90 -8.04
CA ALA A 32 -7.74 2.65 -9.31
C ALA A 32 -7.87 1.14 -9.55
N VAL A 33 -8.88 0.72 -10.33
CA VAL A 33 -9.13 -0.70 -10.63
C VAL A 33 -9.39 -0.91 -12.12
N MET A 34 -8.70 -1.86 -12.72
CA MET A 34 -8.92 -2.36 -14.07
C MET A 34 -9.39 -3.80 -13.98
N TYR A 35 -10.58 -4.08 -14.53
CA TYR A 35 -11.22 -5.39 -14.47
C TYR A 35 -10.92 -6.24 -15.69
N ASN A 36 -11.02 -7.56 -15.55
CA ASN A 36 -10.99 -8.55 -16.65
C ASN A 36 -9.73 -8.46 -17.53
N GLN A 37 -8.59 -8.09 -16.95
CA GLN A 37 -7.33 -8.03 -17.66
C GLN A 37 -6.79 -9.45 -17.91
N LYS A 38 -6.26 -9.70 -19.12
CA LYS A 38 -5.60 -10.97 -19.47
C LYS A 38 -4.11 -10.71 -19.69
N LEU A 39 -3.36 -10.74 -18.59
CA LEU A 39 -1.96 -10.35 -18.59
C LEU A 39 -1.04 -11.56 -18.42
N LYS A 40 0.02 -11.59 -19.21
CA LYS A 40 1.23 -12.35 -18.91
C LYS A 40 2.11 -11.52 -17.99
N GLU A 41 3.10 -12.16 -17.37
CA GLU A 41 4.07 -11.48 -16.51
C GLU A 41 4.72 -10.27 -17.20
N THR A 42 5.14 -10.46 -18.45
CA THR A 42 5.76 -9.41 -19.26
C THR A 42 4.83 -8.24 -19.57
N ASP A 43 3.54 -8.51 -19.82
CA ASP A 43 2.54 -7.46 -20.08
C ASP A 43 2.36 -6.59 -18.84
N TYR A 44 2.27 -7.24 -17.66
CA TYR A 44 2.10 -6.57 -16.39
C TYR A 44 3.33 -5.74 -16.00
N ILE A 45 4.54 -6.31 -16.16
CA ILE A 45 5.80 -5.60 -15.91
C ILE A 45 5.91 -4.37 -16.82
N ASN A 46 5.65 -4.54 -18.12
CA ASN A 46 5.73 -3.44 -19.09
C ASN A 46 4.72 -2.33 -18.78
N PHE A 47 3.52 -2.68 -18.35
CA PHE A 47 2.53 -1.71 -17.93
C PHE A 47 3.01 -0.93 -16.69
N MET A 48 3.51 -1.61 -15.67
CA MET A 48 3.99 -0.95 -14.44
C MET A 48 5.23 -0.07 -14.71
N LYS A 49 6.10 -0.46 -15.63
CA LYS A 49 7.27 0.34 -16.06
C LYS A 49 6.88 1.66 -16.77
N ARG A 50 5.66 1.79 -17.25
CA ARG A 50 5.17 3.08 -17.79
C ARG A 50 5.07 4.16 -16.71
N PHE A 51 4.86 3.76 -15.45
CA PHE A 51 4.79 4.70 -14.32
C PHE A 51 6.17 5.06 -13.76
N GLY A 52 7.16 4.20 -13.89
CA GLY A 52 8.51 4.42 -13.36
C GLY A 52 9.30 3.12 -13.20
N ASN A 53 10.43 3.20 -12.50
CA ASN A 53 11.28 2.04 -12.27
C ASN A 53 10.60 1.07 -11.30
N CYS A 54 10.56 -0.20 -11.66
CA CYS A 54 10.02 -1.25 -10.81
C CYS A 54 11.11 -1.80 -9.89
N GLU A 55 10.74 -2.06 -8.64
CA GLU A 55 11.60 -2.78 -7.70
C GLU A 55 11.78 -4.24 -8.16
N ALA A 56 13.00 -4.74 -8.14
CA ALA A 56 13.33 -6.12 -8.49
C ALA A 56 14.32 -6.70 -7.47
N PRO A 57 13.95 -6.82 -6.19
CA PRO A 57 14.83 -7.36 -5.16
C PRO A 57 15.00 -8.88 -5.35
N ASP A 58 16.20 -9.38 -5.09
CA ASP A 58 16.46 -10.84 -5.04
C ASP A 58 15.93 -11.41 -3.72
N LEU A 59 14.67 -11.77 -3.71
CA LEU A 59 13.96 -12.34 -2.57
C LEU A 59 13.34 -13.69 -2.96
N PHE A 60 13.15 -14.58 -1.98
CA PHE A 60 12.60 -15.93 -2.22
C PHE A 60 11.18 -15.92 -2.84
N MET A 61 10.42 -14.83 -2.63
CA MET A 61 9.06 -14.64 -3.15
C MET A 61 9.02 -14.05 -4.56
N ASN A 62 10.18 -13.79 -5.18
CA ASN A 62 10.25 -13.25 -6.54
C ASN A 62 10.62 -14.39 -7.51
N PRO A 63 9.83 -14.60 -8.60
CA PRO A 63 10.22 -15.52 -9.66
C PRO A 63 11.56 -15.11 -10.27
N LYS A 64 12.48 -16.05 -10.49
CA LYS A 64 13.80 -15.74 -11.04
C LYS A 64 13.77 -15.10 -12.43
N GLU A 65 12.78 -15.49 -13.25
CA GLU A 65 12.62 -14.99 -14.61
C GLU A 65 11.99 -13.58 -14.64
N HIS A 66 11.25 -13.22 -13.59
CA HIS A 66 10.53 -11.95 -13.45
C HIS A 66 10.70 -11.38 -12.04
N PRO A 67 11.91 -10.92 -11.68
CA PRO A 67 12.23 -10.49 -10.32
C PRO A 67 11.46 -9.23 -9.87
N GLU A 68 10.85 -8.49 -10.79
CA GLU A 68 9.97 -7.37 -10.47
C GLU A 68 8.65 -7.84 -9.82
N ILE A 69 8.23 -9.08 -10.07
CA ILE A 69 6.99 -9.64 -9.52
C ILE A 69 7.25 -10.23 -8.14
N PHE A 70 6.46 -9.78 -7.19
CA PHE A 70 6.44 -10.31 -5.84
C PHE A 70 5.16 -11.14 -5.65
N LEU A 71 5.30 -12.42 -5.26
CA LEU A 71 4.16 -13.31 -5.08
C LEU A 71 3.49 -13.09 -3.72
N VAL A 72 2.21 -12.72 -3.74
CA VAL A 72 1.36 -12.62 -2.56
C VAL A 72 0.44 -13.83 -2.51
N THR A 73 0.85 -14.84 -1.74
CA THR A 73 0.16 -16.14 -1.67
C THR A 73 0.54 -16.90 -0.40
N GLY A 74 -0.38 -17.70 0.12
CA GLY A 74 -0.13 -18.70 1.17
C GLY A 74 0.33 -20.06 0.65
N LYS A 75 0.45 -20.22 -0.68
CA LYS A 75 0.80 -21.48 -1.31
C LYS A 75 2.20 -21.96 -0.89
N LYS A 76 2.30 -23.26 -0.67
CA LYS A 76 3.57 -23.94 -0.43
C LYS A 76 3.84 -24.94 -1.56
N VAL A 77 5.10 -25.05 -1.96
CA VAL A 77 5.59 -26.07 -2.90
C VAL A 77 6.67 -26.87 -2.14
N ASP A 78 6.53 -28.18 -2.09
CA ASP A 78 7.42 -29.08 -1.32
C ASP A 78 7.59 -28.61 0.15
N GLY A 79 6.48 -28.16 0.76
CA GLY A 79 6.44 -27.67 2.13
C GLY A 79 7.03 -26.27 2.36
N LYS A 80 7.61 -25.63 1.34
CA LYS A 80 8.22 -24.30 1.42
C LYS A 80 7.26 -23.23 0.91
N LYS A 81 7.20 -22.10 1.63
CA LYS A 81 6.46 -20.91 1.17
C LYS A 81 7.07 -20.40 -0.16
N ILE A 82 6.25 -20.08 -1.13
CA ILE A 82 6.66 -19.47 -2.41
C ILE A 82 6.31 -17.98 -2.49
N GLY A 83 5.64 -17.42 -1.50
CA GLY A 83 5.26 -16.00 -1.41
C GLY A 83 5.08 -15.57 0.03
N MET A 84 4.68 -14.31 0.21
CA MET A 84 4.43 -13.70 1.52
C MET A 84 2.96 -13.33 1.70
N PHE A 85 2.58 -13.01 2.95
CA PHE A 85 1.26 -12.50 3.33
C PHE A 85 0.12 -13.46 2.98
N GLY A 86 0.33 -14.75 3.22
CA GLY A 86 -0.50 -15.80 2.69
C GLY A 86 -1.89 -15.93 3.30
N ASP A 87 -1.99 -16.03 4.62
CA ASP A 87 -3.18 -16.58 5.29
C ASP A 87 -3.77 -15.69 6.39
N THR A 88 -2.95 -14.89 7.08
CA THR A 88 -3.40 -14.07 8.20
C THR A 88 -4.10 -12.77 7.76
N GLU A 89 -4.90 -12.17 8.65
CA GLU A 89 -5.38 -10.81 8.49
C GLU A 89 -4.19 -9.83 8.46
N LEU A 90 -4.26 -8.84 7.58
CA LEU A 90 -3.33 -7.73 7.58
C LEU A 90 -4.07 -6.45 7.98
N GLY A 91 -3.70 -5.85 9.12
CA GLY A 91 -4.22 -4.57 9.57
C GLY A 91 -3.85 -3.40 8.65
N TRP A 92 -4.40 -2.22 8.92
CA TRP A 92 -4.14 -1.02 8.12
C TRP A 92 -2.65 -0.65 8.10
N HIS A 93 -2.04 -0.68 6.93
CA HIS A 93 -0.63 -0.38 6.71
C HIS A 93 -0.39 0.18 5.30
N SER A 94 0.78 0.75 5.06
CA SER A 94 1.39 0.90 3.75
C SER A 94 2.69 0.10 3.71
N ASN A 95 3.18 -0.26 2.53
CA ASN A 95 4.42 -1.02 2.43
C ASN A 95 5.63 -0.16 2.80
N GLY A 96 6.59 -0.73 3.52
CA GLY A 96 7.81 0.00 3.92
C GLY A 96 7.64 0.97 5.09
N ASN A 97 6.57 0.86 5.88
CA ASN A 97 6.20 1.76 6.97
C ASN A 97 7.30 2.16 7.95
N SER A 98 8.24 1.28 8.21
CA SER A 98 9.31 1.55 9.17
C SER A 98 10.61 1.99 8.50
N ARG A 99 10.67 2.10 7.17
CA ARG A 99 11.82 2.65 6.44
C ARG A 99 11.87 4.16 6.56
N HIS A 100 13.08 4.71 6.49
CA HIS A 100 13.29 6.17 6.53
C HIS A 100 12.67 6.87 5.30
N LEU A 101 12.77 6.22 4.13
CA LEU A 101 12.19 6.69 2.88
C LEU A 101 11.29 5.61 2.28
N ILE A 102 10.18 6.02 1.74
CA ILE A 102 9.36 5.22 0.84
C ILE A 102 9.74 5.65 -0.57
N ASP A 103 10.46 4.81 -1.27
CA ASP A 103 11.00 5.08 -2.61
C ASP A 103 10.09 4.54 -3.73
N LYS A 104 9.20 3.61 -3.40
CA LYS A 104 8.25 3.02 -4.35
C LYS A 104 6.83 3.42 -3.98
N ILE A 105 6.26 4.31 -4.77
CA ILE A 105 5.02 5.01 -4.46
C ILE A 105 3.80 4.26 -4.95
N LEU A 106 3.87 3.69 -6.17
CA LEU A 106 2.76 2.97 -6.77
C LEU A 106 2.89 1.47 -6.54
N ILE A 107 1.84 0.87 -6.00
CA ILE A 107 1.70 -0.59 -5.91
C ILE A 107 0.62 -1.05 -6.87
N GLY A 108 0.98 -2.00 -7.73
CA GLY A 108 0.05 -2.79 -8.51
C GLY A 108 -0.18 -4.16 -7.87
N LEU A 109 -1.43 -4.63 -7.87
CA LEU A 109 -1.84 -5.97 -7.46
C LEU A 109 -2.69 -6.58 -8.58
N TYR A 110 -2.15 -7.57 -9.30
CA TYR A 110 -2.87 -8.31 -10.33
C TYR A 110 -3.32 -9.67 -9.80
N CYS A 111 -4.60 -9.98 -9.97
CA CYS A 111 -5.18 -11.22 -9.49
C CYS A 111 -5.02 -12.34 -10.52
N VAL A 112 -4.15 -13.30 -10.19
CA VAL A 112 -3.95 -14.52 -10.99
C VAL A 112 -4.91 -15.62 -10.54
N LYS A 113 -5.15 -15.73 -9.22
CA LYS A 113 -6.10 -16.67 -8.62
C LYS A 113 -6.84 -15.99 -7.48
N GLU A 114 -8.15 -15.98 -7.57
CA GLU A 114 -9.03 -15.32 -6.61
C GLU A 114 -9.25 -16.11 -5.32
N ASP A 115 -9.62 -15.40 -4.27
CA ASP A 115 -10.35 -15.88 -3.10
C ASP A 115 -11.50 -14.91 -2.83
N ILE A 116 -12.71 -15.32 -3.14
CA ILE A 116 -13.93 -14.49 -3.04
C ILE A 116 -14.30 -14.12 -1.60
N ASN A 117 -13.70 -14.78 -0.61
CA ASN A 117 -13.94 -14.50 0.81
C ASN A 117 -12.94 -13.48 1.37
N THR A 118 -11.95 -13.10 0.57
CA THR A 118 -10.91 -12.15 0.97
C THR A 118 -11.18 -10.77 0.41
N THR A 119 -11.30 -9.77 1.29
CA THR A 119 -11.49 -8.37 0.93
C THR A 119 -10.21 -7.57 1.17
N LEU A 120 -9.75 -6.84 0.15
CA LEU A 120 -8.79 -5.76 0.29
C LEU A 120 -9.55 -4.45 0.51
N SER A 121 -9.20 -3.71 1.56
CA SER A 121 -9.74 -2.37 1.80
C SER A 121 -8.62 -1.35 1.64
N VAL A 122 -8.89 -0.25 0.95
CA VAL A 122 -7.99 0.90 0.78
C VAL A 122 -8.63 2.11 1.43
N CYS A 123 -7.89 2.85 2.25
CA CYS A 123 -8.32 4.08 2.90
C CYS A 123 -7.46 5.24 2.43
N ASN A 124 -8.06 6.25 1.81
CA ASN A 124 -7.38 7.48 1.48
C ASN A 124 -7.09 8.27 2.76
N THR A 125 -5.86 8.72 2.95
CA THR A 125 -5.41 9.43 4.17
C THR A 125 -5.20 10.93 3.96
N SER A 126 -5.34 11.41 2.73
CA SER A 126 -5.31 12.84 2.40
C SER A 126 -6.68 13.50 2.63
N LYS A 127 -7.76 12.88 2.16
CA LYS A 127 -9.12 13.43 2.32
C LYS A 127 -9.50 13.75 3.76
N PRO A 128 -9.29 12.83 4.75
CA PRO A 128 -9.61 13.14 6.14
C PRO A 128 -8.80 14.32 6.69
N PHE A 129 -7.60 14.58 6.18
CA PHE A 129 -6.81 15.73 6.58
C PHE A 129 -7.46 17.05 6.14
N TYR A 130 -7.88 17.13 4.87
CA TYR A 130 -8.55 18.34 4.35
C TYR A 130 -9.98 18.54 4.88
N ASP A 131 -10.62 17.51 5.42
CA ASP A 131 -11.92 17.60 6.08
C ASP A 131 -11.85 18.09 7.54
N MET A 132 -10.62 18.33 8.07
CA MET A 132 -10.41 18.88 9.41
C MET A 132 -10.44 20.40 9.43
N THR A 133 -10.69 20.98 10.62
CA THR A 133 -10.54 22.43 10.82
C THR A 133 -9.10 22.88 10.64
N ASN A 134 -8.87 24.16 10.36
CA ASN A 134 -7.52 24.71 10.23
C ASN A 134 -6.69 24.49 11.50
N GLU A 135 -7.31 24.62 12.70
CA GLU A 135 -6.62 24.39 13.98
C GLU A 135 -6.20 22.93 14.14
N GLU A 136 -7.06 21.98 13.74
CA GLU A 136 -6.71 20.55 13.75
C GLU A 136 -5.59 20.24 12.76
N GLN A 137 -5.63 20.82 11.57
CA GLN A 137 -4.58 20.65 10.56
C GLN A 137 -3.23 21.15 11.09
N GLU A 138 -3.18 22.38 11.65
CA GLU A 138 -1.97 22.95 12.24
C GLU A 138 -1.45 22.09 13.40
N TYR A 139 -2.34 21.63 14.29
CA TYR A 139 -1.96 20.74 15.37
C TYR A 139 -1.30 19.48 14.85
N TYR A 140 -1.92 18.77 13.88
CA TYR A 140 -1.38 17.52 13.38
C TYR A 140 -0.10 17.71 12.53
N ARG A 141 0.10 18.84 11.85
CA ARG A 141 1.38 19.19 11.21
C ARG A 141 2.53 19.34 12.20
N SER A 142 2.23 19.74 13.44
CA SER A 142 3.25 19.88 14.50
C SER A 142 3.72 18.54 15.07
N ILE A 143 3.00 17.43 14.78
CA ILE A 143 3.25 16.13 15.36
C ILE A 143 4.33 15.36 14.58
N THR A 144 5.28 14.82 15.34
CA THR A 144 6.30 13.88 14.87
C THR A 144 6.08 12.54 15.55
N ILE A 145 6.22 11.45 14.79
CA ILE A 145 6.02 10.08 15.27
C ILE A 145 7.28 9.24 15.09
N ARG A 146 7.54 8.33 16.02
CA ARG A 146 8.54 7.28 15.87
C ARG A 146 7.86 5.97 15.55
N LEU A 147 8.35 5.32 14.49
CA LEU A 147 7.90 4.02 14.04
C LEU A 147 8.93 2.96 14.41
N LYS A 148 8.46 1.80 14.81
CA LYS A 148 9.30 0.61 15.02
C LYS A 148 8.48 -0.63 14.66
N PHE A 149 9.07 -1.56 13.91
CA PHE A 149 8.46 -2.87 13.69
C PHE A 149 8.20 -3.57 15.03
N LYS A 150 7.01 -4.13 15.16
CA LYS A 150 6.59 -4.94 16.30
C LYS A 150 5.81 -6.11 15.76
N ASN A 151 6.32 -7.32 15.97
CA ASN A 151 5.58 -8.54 15.65
C ASN A 151 4.29 -8.62 16.49
N ASN A 152 3.35 -9.44 16.08
CA ASN A 152 2.05 -9.65 16.74
C ASN A 152 1.17 -8.39 16.80
N THR A 153 1.29 -7.52 15.79
CA THR A 153 0.39 -6.35 15.62
C THR A 153 -0.48 -6.50 14.38
N ILE A 154 0.15 -6.51 13.19
CA ILE A 154 -0.49 -6.79 11.90
C ILE A 154 0.04 -8.07 11.25
N TYR A 155 1.13 -8.61 11.80
CA TYR A 155 1.74 -9.87 11.42
C TYR A 155 1.80 -10.75 12.67
N ASP A 156 1.52 -12.01 12.50
CA ASP A 156 1.71 -13.07 13.51
C ASP A 156 2.69 -14.09 12.94
N LEU A 157 3.97 -13.74 13.02
CA LEU A 157 5.06 -14.51 12.41
C LEU A 157 5.75 -15.33 13.49
N GLU A 158 6.00 -16.61 13.20
CA GLU A 158 6.69 -17.53 14.09
C GLU A 158 8.21 -17.32 14.07
N GLU A 159 8.88 -17.72 15.15
CA GLU A 159 10.34 -17.72 15.20
C GLU A 159 10.91 -18.63 14.11
N GLY A 160 11.91 -18.13 13.36
CA GLY A 160 12.47 -18.81 12.19
C GLY A 160 11.73 -18.56 10.89
N ASP A 161 10.62 -17.80 10.89
CA ASP A 161 9.96 -17.38 9.66
C ASP A 161 10.85 -16.37 8.90
N PRO A 162 11.17 -16.62 7.62
CA PRO A 162 11.95 -15.69 6.81
C PRO A 162 11.36 -14.27 6.75
N GLU A 163 10.02 -14.13 6.83
CA GLU A 163 9.35 -12.84 6.91
C GLU A 163 9.71 -12.11 8.20
N LEU A 164 9.72 -12.80 9.33
CA LEU A 164 10.07 -12.21 10.63
C LEU A 164 11.53 -11.74 10.62
N GLU A 165 12.43 -12.53 10.09
CA GLU A 165 13.85 -12.16 9.98
C GLU A 165 14.02 -10.92 9.10
N PHE A 166 13.36 -10.87 7.95
CA PHE A 166 13.38 -9.71 7.04
C PHE A 166 12.84 -8.45 7.72
N MET A 167 11.67 -8.54 8.37
CA MET A 167 11.00 -7.41 9.00
C MET A 167 11.75 -6.92 10.25
N SER A 168 12.36 -7.80 11.03
CA SER A 168 13.08 -7.49 12.27
C SER A 168 14.37 -6.69 12.05
N LYS A 169 14.97 -6.78 10.86
CA LYS A 169 16.16 -5.96 10.48
C LYS A 169 15.85 -4.47 10.37
N ASN A 170 14.59 -4.09 10.38
CA ASN A 170 14.16 -2.71 10.24
C ASN A 170 14.34 -1.92 11.56
N LYS A 171 15.23 -0.92 11.56
CA LYS A 171 15.54 -0.10 12.73
C LYS A 171 14.45 0.91 13.11
N GLY A 172 13.42 1.03 12.28
CA GLY A 172 12.38 2.04 12.42
C GLY A 172 12.82 3.42 11.94
N SER A 173 11.91 4.37 12.00
CA SER A 173 12.15 5.74 11.53
C SER A 173 11.41 6.77 12.38
N ILE A 174 11.82 8.04 12.25
CA ILE A 174 11.10 9.20 12.79
C ILE A 174 10.57 9.98 11.59
N ARG A 175 9.28 10.30 11.60
CA ARG A 175 8.60 10.99 10.50
C ARG A 175 7.56 11.99 11.03
N LYS A 176 7.20 12.96 10.20
CA LYS A 176 6.02 13.78 10.44
C LYS A 176 4.76 12.92 10.38
N LEU A 177 3.78 13.23 11.21
CA LEU A 177 2.45 12.59 11.14
C LEU A 177 1.68 13.05 9.91
N VAL A 178 1.78 14.35 9.56
CA VAL A 178 1.30 14.91 8.31
C VAL A 178 2.51 15.13 7.41
N ASP A 179 2.51 14.49 6.25
CA ASP A 179 3.59 14.60 5.27
C ASP A 179 3.03 15.09 3.94
N VAL A 180 3.91 15.49 3.02
CA VAL A 180 3.55 16.04 1.71
C VAL A 180 3.87 15.02 0.63
N HIS A 181 2.91 14.75 -0.23
CA HIS A 181 3.10 13.85 -1.36
C HIS A 181 4.11 14.47 -2.35
N PRO A 182 5.18 13.75 -2.72
CA PRO A 182 6.30 14.31 -3.46
C PRO A 182 5.94 14.79 -4.86
N HIS A 183 4.84 14.31 -5.43
CA HIS A 183 4.45 14.61 -6.82
C HIS A 183 3.33 15.63 -6.93
N ASN A 184 2.23 15.46 -6.22
CA ASN A 184 1.08 16.36 -6.33
C ASN A 184 0.98 17.38 -5.21
N MET A 185 1.96 17.40 -4.28
CA MET A 185 2.07 18.31 -3.15
C MET A 185 0.88 18.28 -2.18
N SER A 186 0.01 17.29 -2.26
CA SER A 186 -1.08 17.12 -1.30
C SER A 186 -0.55 16.67 0.06
N GLU A 187 -1.15 17.18 1.12
CA GLU A 187 -0.86 16.71 2.47
C GLU A 187 -1.69 15.47 2.79
N TYR A 188 -1.11 14.56 3.57
CA TYR A 188 -1.74 13.32 3.97
C TYR A 188 -1.28 12.88 5.35
N PHE A 189 -2.10 12.07 6.05
CA PHE A 189 -1.67 11.41 7.26
C PHE A 189 -0.80 10.21 6.95
N TYR A 190 0.46 10.25 7.38
CA TYR A 190 1.30 9.06 7.45
C TYR A 190 1.00 8.33 8.77
N PHE A 191 0.04 7.42 8.73
CA PHE A 191 -0.57 6.83 9.93
C PHE A 191 -0.53 5.29 10.00
N PRO A 192 0.65 4.66 9.94
CA PRO A 192 0.80 3.23 10.18
C PRO A 192 0.75 2.95 11.68
N TYR A 193 -0.40 3.16 12.31
CA TYR A 193 -0.58 3.29 13.75
C TYR A 193 -0.09 2.07 14.55
N HIS A 194 -0.09 0.86 13.98
CA HIS A 194 0.44 -0.34 14.63
C HIS A 194 1.95 -0.26 14.93
N PHE A 195 2.69 0.59 14.21
CA PHE A 195 4.12 0.76 14.39
C PHE A 195 4.50 2.03 15.14
N ILE A 196 3.55 2.91 15.43
CA ILE A 196 3.80 4.12 16.20
C ILE A 196 4.11 3.71 17.65
N CYS A 197 5.31 4.06 18.12
CA CYS A 197 5.74 3.73 19.48
C CYS A 197 6.08 4.96 20.34
N LYS A 198 6.19 6.15 19.73
CA LYS A 198 6.31 7.47 20.41
C LYS A 198 5.74 8.55 19.51
N ALA A 199 5.31 9.66 20.15
CA ALA A 199 4.84 10.86 19.45
C ALA A 199 5.30 12.13 20.20
N TRP A 200 5.49 13.21 19.46
CA TRP A 200 5.86 14.53 20.00
C TRP A 200 5.06 15.63 19.30
N GLU A 201 4.62 16.62 20.08
CA GLU A 201 4.16 17.91 19.63
C GLU A 201 5.33 18.89 19.76
N GLY A 202 5.94 19.28 18.65
CA GLY A 202 7.20 19.99 18.67
C GLY A 202 8.29 19.22 19.44
N LYS A 203 8.73 19.75 20.60
CA LYS A 203 9.72 19.10 21.49
C LYS A 203 9.08 18.32 22.65
N LYS A 204 7.78 18.47 22.89
CA LYS A 204 7.07 17.84 24.01
C LYS A 204 6.62 16.45 23.59
N GLN A 205 7.05 15.42 24.33
CA GLN A 205 6.52 14.07 24.12
C GLN A 205 5.06 14.03 24.61
N ILE A 206 4.19 13.43 23.77
CA ILE A 206 2.77 13.23 24.04
C ILE A 206 2.46 11.74 24.09
N ASP A 207 1.30 11.38 24.63
CA ASP A 207 0.83 10.00 24.64
C ASP A 207 0.42 9.58 23.22
N HIS A 208 1.16 8.61 22.67
CA HIS A 208 0.93 8.12 21.33
C HIS A 208 -0.32 7.26 21.21
N GLU A 209 -0.73 6.55 22.28
CA GLU A 209 -1.97 5.77 22.29
C GLU A 209 -3.20 6.70 22.29
N GLU A 210 -3.15 7.78 23.05
CA GLU A 210 -4.20 8.81 23.03
C GLU A 210 -4.30 9.44 21.63
N LEU A 211 -3.16 9.78 21.00
CA LEU A 211 -3.11 10.29 19.63
C LEU A 211 -3.74 9.31 18.64
N ILE A 212 -3.36 8.03 18.71
CA ILE A 212 -3.90 6.97 17.85
C ILE A 212 -5.41 6.85 18.04
N ASN A 213 -5.89 6.81 19.28
CA ASN A 213 -7.32 6.67 19.59
C ASN A 213 -8.15 7.86 19.11
N LYS A 214 -7.60 9.07 19.13
CA LYS A 214 -8.23 10.29 18.57
C LYS A 214 -8.29 10.27 17.04
N LEU A 215 -7.24 9.76 16.37
CA LEU A 215 -7.12 9.81 14.91
C LEU A 215 -7.87 8.67 14.19
N LYS A 216 -7.85 7.45 14.74
CA LYS A 216 -8.52 6.30 14.11
C LYS A 216 -9.95 6.60 13.63
N PRO A 217 -10.86 7.14 14.47
CA PRO A 217 -12.24 7.41 14.06
C PRO A 217 -12.37 8.56 13.05
N LYS A 218 -11.35 9.39 12.91
CA LYS A 218 -11.32 10.50 11.94
C LYS A 218 -10.84 10.01 10.57
N ILE A 219 -9.79 9.18 10.53
CA ILE A 219 -9.16 8.68 9.32
C ILE A 219 -9.97 7.54 8.70
N PHE A 220 -10.39 6.55 9.51
CA PHE A 220 -11.03 5.34 8.98
C PHE A 220 -12.55 5.44 8.87
N LYS A 221 -13.08 6.61 8.49
CA LYS A 221 -14.50 6.73 8.13
C LYS A 221 -14.78 6.01 6.81
N SER A 222 -15.96 5.40 6.69
CA SER A 222 -16.36 4.65 5.48
C SER A 222 -16.31 5.47 4.20
N GLN A 223 -16.53 6.80 4.29
CA GLN A 223 -16.47 7.70 3.14
C GLN A 223 -15.06 7.82 2.51
N TYR A 224 -14.01 7.50 3.27
CA TYR A 224 -12.61 7.52 2.79
C TYR A 224 -12.10 6.13 2.41
N GLN A 225 -12.96 5.12 2.43
CA GLN A 225 -12.59 3.74 2.16
C GLN A 225 -13.18 3.23 0.85
N TYR A 226 -12.43 2.34 0.21
CA TYR A 226 -12.85 1.50 -0.89
C TYR A 226 -12.58 0.04 -0.53
N HIS A 227 -13.51 -0.85 -0.86
CA HIS A 227 -13.40 -2.28 -0.60
C HIS A 227 -13.43 -3.04 -1.91
N HIS A 228 -12.50 -3.96 -2.09
CA HIS A 228 -12.35 -4.76 -3.29
C HIS A 228 -12.24 -6.25 -2.96
N ILE A 229 -13.07 -7.04 -3.62
CA ILE A 229 -12.97 -8.50 -3.67
C ILE A 229 -12.40 -8.82 -5.04
N PHE A 230 -11.19 -9.35 -5.09
CA PHE A 230 -10.52 -9.65 -6.33
C PHE A 230 -11.21 -10.79 -7.08
N LYS A 231 -11.35 -10.62 -8.39
CA LYS A 231 -11.61 -11.68 -9.36
C LYS A 231 -10.39 -11.89 -10.24
N GLU A 232 -10.25 -13.08 -10.81
CA GLU A 232 -9.18 -13.35 -11.77
C GLU A 232 -9.16 -12.30 -12.88
N GLY A 233 -8.01 -11.73 -13.15
CA GLY A 233 -7.83 -10.64 -14.11
C GLY A 233 -8.06 -9.24 -13.57
N ASP A 234 -8.42 -9.06 -12.31
CA ASP A 234 -8.48 -7.72 -11.73
C ASP A 234 -7.07 -7.18 -11.45
N LEU A 235 -6.81 -5.95 -11.86
CA LEU A 235 -5.62 -5.19 -11.53
C LEU A 235 -6.02 -3.98 -10.71
N LEU A 236 -5.51 -3.88 -9.50
CA LEU A 236 -5.69 -2.74 -8.60
C LEU A 236 -4.37 -2.01 -8.44
N LEU A 237 -4.40 -0.69 -8.66
CA LEU A 237 -3.29 0.21 -8.40
C LEU A 237 -3.60 1.04 -7.16
N MET A 238 -2.61 1.25 -6.29
CA MET A 238 -2.75 2.13 -5.12
C MET A 238 -1.51 2.96 -4.88
N ASP A 239 -1.74 4.20 -4.46
CA ASP A 239 -0.73 5.14 -4.03
C ASP A 239 -0.34 4.83 -2.57
N GLN A 240 0.92 4.58 -2.31
CA GLN A 240 1.44 4.24 -0.99
C GLN A 240 1.55 5.42 -0.02
N PHE A 241 1.58 6.66 -0.54
CA PHE A 241 1.65 7.87 0.29
C PHE A 241 0.29 8.22 0.85
N THR A 242 -0.68 8.38 -0.04
CA THR A 242 -2.01 8.86 0.31
C THR A 242 -2.99 7.75 0.65
N SER A 243 -2.55 6.49 0.74
CA SER A 243 -3.43 5.40 1.15
C SER A 243 -2.80 4.42 2.13
N LEU A 244 -3.64 3.93 3.02
CA LEU A 244 -3.40 2.71 3.80
C LEU A 244 -4.27 1.59 3.24
N HIS A 245 -3.80 0.37 3.36
CA HIS A 245 -4.60 -0.79 2.98
C HIS A 245 -4.61 -1.86 4.06
N ARG A 246 -5.68 -2.65 4.07
CA ARG A 246 -5.83 -3.83 4.94
C ARG A 246 -6.45 -4.97 4.15
N ARG A 247 -6.27 -6.17 4.64
CA ARG A 247 -6.85 -7.37 4.05
C ARG A 247 -7.45 -8.25 5.14
N THR A 248 -8.67 -8.74 4.92
CA THR A 248 -9.27 -9.80 5.74
C THR A 248 -8.44 -11.09 5.64
N PRO A 249 -8.59 -12.06 6.55
CA PRO A 249 -7.92 -13.35 6.42
C PRO A 249 -8.12 -13.97 5.03
N VAL A 250 -7.14 -14.71 4.54
CA VAL A 250 -7.24 -15.49 3.29
C VAL A 250 -7.82 -16.85 3.63
N MET A 251 -8.89 -17.23 2.96
CA MET A 251 -9.58 -18.49 3.20
C MET A 251 -9.13 -19.59 2.23
N ASP A 252 -8.61 -19.23 1.05
CA ASP A 252 -8.01 -20.17 0.08
C ASP A 252 -6.52 -19.88 -0.10
N ASN A 253 -5.67 -20.78 0.42
CA ASN A 253 -4.21 -20.67 0.30
C ASN A 253 -3.69 -20.73 -1.16
N ASN A 254 -4.53 -21.16 -2.13
CA ASN A 254 -4.17 -21.08 -3.54
C ASN A 254 -4.36 -19.69 -4.15
N ARG A 255 -4.96 -18.75 -3.42
CA ARG A 255 -5.03 -17.34 -3.84
C ARG A 255 -3.64 -16.85 -4.22
N LEU A 256 -3.56 -16.21 -5.39
CA LEU A 256 -2.30 -15.68 -5.91
C LEU A 256 -2.52 -14.29 -6.49
N LEU A 257 -1.81 -13.30 -5.94
CA LEU A 257 -1.65 -12.01 -6.59
C LEU A 257 -0.19 -11.81 -6.98
N TRP A 258 0.01 -11.19 -8.13
CA TRP A 258 1.29 -10.59 -8.52
C TRP A 258 1.32 -9.15 -8.02
N ARG A 259 2.34 -8.82 -7.23
CA ARG A 259 2.57 -7.45 -6.75
C ARG A 259 3.80 -6.87 -7.45
N ILE A 260 3.67 -5.66 -8.01
CA ILE A 260 4.81 -4.86 -8.49
C ILE A 260 4.76 -3.51 -7.78
N ALA A 261 5.95 -3.00 -7.44
CA ALA A 261 6.12 -1.66 -6.87
C ALA A 261 6.93 -0.79 -7.84
N SER A 262 6.43 0.42 -8.14
CA SER A 262 7.07 1.41 -9.02
C SER A 262 7.34 2.71 -8.28
N ASP A 263 8.44 3.42 -8.64
CA ASP A 263 8.76 4.74 -8.07
C ASP A 263 7.87 5.88 -8.61
N PHE A 264 7.12 5.63 -9.68
CA PHE A 264 6.16 6.57 -10.23
C PHE A 264 6.78 7.83 -10.86
N GLU A 265 8.06 7.75 -11.26
CA GLU A 265 8.82 8.94 -11.72
C GLU A 265 8.61 9.32 -13.20
N ASN A 266 8.29 8.35 -14.08
CA ASN A 266 8.27 8.62 -15.54
C ASN A 266 7.18 9.62 -16.00
N ILE A 267 6.17 9.87 -15.19
CA ILE A 267 4.98 10.63 -15.58
C ILE A 267 5.03 12.09 -15.15
N TYR A 268 5.96 12.45 -14.26
CA TYR A 268 6.01 13.77 -13.62
C TYR A 268 6.96 14.77 -14.26
N THR A 269 7.79 14.32 -15.18
CA THR A 269 8.66 15.21 -15.98
C THR A 269 7.94 15.90 -17.13
N VAL A 270 6.61 15.73 -17.25
CA VAL A 270 5.79 16.28 -18.33
C VAL A 270 4.60 17.02 -17.75
N ALA A 271 4.85 18.08 -17.00
CA ALA A 271 3.87 19.12 -16.69
C ALA A 271 4.04 20.30 -17.63
#